data_cd407c8db6ac56fa28f333f0a41e7584
#
_entry.id   cd407c8db6ac56fa28f333f0a41e7584
#
_cell.length_a   1.000
_cell.length_b   1.000
_cell.length_c   1.000
_cell.angle_alpha   90.00
_cell.angle_beta   90.00
_cell.angle_gamma   90.00
#
_symmetry.space_group_name_H-M   'P 1'
#
loop_
_entity.id
_entity.type
_entity.pdbx_description
1 polymer ?
#
loop_
_entity_poly.entity_id
_entity_poly.type
_entity_poly.pdbx_seq_one_letter_code
_entity_poly.pdbx_strand_id
1 'polypeptide(L)'
;MESVLTSVIGADEKLLICAKGAYGERMEDIVKHAGIDYTIYHEKYDRVLDAGKVNEILKNDPAITHVSMVHSETTSGILNDIESVAKVVKENGRTMIVDAMSSFGGVDIPVGEWGIDFIISSANKARSLSLDLYDQWETMNKDGKWRFTSPTHVVLAFYQALKEMEAERGIPARHQRYVENNRLLIEKMKELGIRPYIDEEHQGPIITTFFYPENASFSFADMYQYIKERGYAIYSGKVTEADTFRIGNIGEIYKEDILKVSELIKEFLEQNR
;
A
#
# COMPACT_ATOMS: atom_id res chain seq x y z
N MET A 1 1.00 -0.03 11.48
CA MET A 1 -0.12 -0.99 11.52
C MET A 1 -0.32 -1.58 12.91
N GLU A 2 0.58 -2.42 13.43
CA GLU A 2 0.48 -3.03 14.77
C GLU A 2 0.15 -2.01 15.88
N SER A 3 0.88 -0.89 15.95
CA SER A 3 0.62 0.18 16.92
C SER A 3 -0.81 0.72 16.91
N VAL A 4 -1.41 0.92 15.73
CA VAL A 4 -2.80 1.40 15.65
C VAL A 4 -3.76 0.31 16.08
N LEU A 5 -3.66 -0.91 15.52
CA LEU A 5 -4.59 -2.00 15.83
C LEU A 5 -4.61 -2.34 17.33
N THR A 6 -3.42 -2.35 17.98
CA THR A 6 -3.31 -2.68 19.41
C THR A 6 -3.61 -1.51 20.36
N SER A 7 -3.68 -0.28 19.86
CA SER A 7 -3.98 0.90 20.69
C SER A 7 -5.43 1.36 20.60
N VAL A 8 -6.11 1.09 19.46
CA VAL A 8 -7.46 1.63 19.23
C VAL A 8 -8.58 0.60 19.39
N ILE A 9 -8.26 -0.69 19.38
CA ILE A 9 -9.23 -1.77 19.53
C ILE A 9 -9.16 -2.27 20.99
N GLY A 10 -10.22 -2.05 21.73
CA GLY A 10 -10.34 -2.47 23.12
C GLY A 10 -10.55 -3.99 23.30
N ALA A 11 -10.42 -4.48 24.54
CA ALA A 11 -10.52 -5.91 24.86
C ALA A 11 -11.90 -6.54 24.54
N ASP A 12 -12.95 -5.74 24.59
CA ASP A 12 -14.33 -6.18 24.33
C ASP A 12 -14.83 -5.77 22.93
N GLU A 13 -13.90 -5.35 22.07
CA GLU A 13 -14.20 -4.88 20.73
C GLU A 13 -13.74 -5.87 19.67
N LYS A 14 -14.36 -5.81 18.48
CA LYS A 14 -14.13 -6.76 17.40
C LYS A 14 -13.77 -6.05 16.10
N LEU A 15 -12.76 -6.58 15.41
CA LEU A 15 -12.27 -6.06 14.13
C LEU A 15 -12.80 -6.87 12.94
N LEU A 16 -13.31 -6.20 11.91
CA LEU A 16 -13.41 -6.76 10.57
C LEU A 16 -12.15 -6.41 9.77
N ILE A 17 -11.43 -7.42 9.32
CA ILE A 17 -10.27 -7.26 8.43
C ILE A 17 -10.74 -7.52 7.01
N CYS A 18 -10.68 -6.50 6.15
CA CYS A 18 -10.87 -6.64 4.72
C CYS A 18 -9.52 -6.99 4.08
N ALA A 19 -9.24 -8.30 3.99
CA ALA A 19 -7.96 -8.83 3.58
C ALA A 19 -7.91 -9.12 2.08
N LYS A 20 -6.78 -8.75 1.51
CA LYS A 20 -6.48 -8.97 0.10
C LYS A 20 -4.98 -8.84 -0.11
N GLY A 21 -4.30 -9.95 -0.20
CA GLY A 21 -2.85 -9.97 -0.32
C GLY A 21 -2.10 -9.93 1.01
N ALA A 22 -0.78 -9.92 0.90
CA ALA A 22 0.13 -10.15 2.03
C ALA A 22 0.00 -9.13 3.17
N TYR A 23 -0.46 -7.91 2.90
CA TYR A 23 -0.60 -6.89 3.94
C TYR A 23 -1.92 -7.04 4.71
N GLY A 24 -2.99 -7.48 4.06
CA GLY A 24 -4.23 -7.87 4.73
C GLY A 24 -4.03 -9.10 5.62
N GLU A 25 -3.34 -10.14 5.13
CA GLU A 25 -2.95 -11.32 5.89
C GLU A 25 -2.07 -10.97 7.09
N ARG A 26 -1.16 -10.01 6.93
CA ARG A 26 -0.34 -9.52 8.04
C ARG A 26 -1.16 -8.82 9.13
N MET A 27 -2.26 -8.15 8.80
CA MET A 27 -3.18 -7.62 9.83
C MET A 27 -3.76 -8.75 10.66
N GLU A 28 -4.15 -9.84 10.02
CA GLU A 28 -4.66 -11.03 10.70
C GLU A 28 -3.63 -11.62 11.67
N ASP A 29 -2.37 -11.77 11.27
CA ASP A 29 -1.31 -12.25 12.14
C ASP A 29 -1.09 -11.34 13.36
N ILE A 30 -1.16 -10.03 13.17
CA ILE A 30 -1.04 -9.05 14.26
C ILE A 30 -2.15 -9.22 15.27
N VAL A 31 -3.41 -9.27 14.84
CA VAL A 31 -4.56 -9.35 15.77
C VAL A 31 -4.64 -10.71 16.46
N LYS A 32 -4.27 -11.79 15.78
CA LYS A 32 -4.10 -13.13 16.39
C LYS A 32 -3.09 -13.09 17.54
N HIS A 33 -1.92 -12.49 17.27
CA HIS A 33 -0.86 -12.39 18.27
C HIS A 33 -1.24 -11.50 19.46
N ALA A 34 -1.99 -10.43 19.19
CA ALA A 34 -2.47 -9.48 20.20
C ALA A 34 -3.71 -9.99 20.98
N GLY A 35 -4.33 -11.10 20.56
CA GLY A 35 -5.56 -11.62 21.19
C GLY A 35 -6.80 -10.77 20.95
N ILE A 36 -6.82 -9.97 19.87
CA ILE A 36 -7.97 -9.15 19.47
C ILE A 36 -9.00 -10.03 18.74
N ASP A 37 -10.28 -9.93 19.13
CA ASP A 37 -11.35 -10.64 18.40
C ASP A 37 -11.55 -10.05 17.00
N TYR A 38 -11.70 -10.92 16.00
CA TYR A 38 -11.81 -10.48 14.62
C TYR A 38 -12.67 -11.40 13.75
N THR A 39 -13.17 -10.82 12.67
CA THR A 39 -13.72 -11.50 11.50
C THR A 39 -12.89 -11.09 10.28
N ILE A 40 -12.71 -12.00 9.33
CA ILE A 40 -11.96 -11.69 8.12
C ILE A 40 -12.82 -11.86 6.88
N TYR A 41 -12.78 -10.86 5.99
CA TYR A 41 -13.33 -10.92 4.64
C TYR A 41 -12.18 -11.01 3.65
N HIS A 42 -12.04 -12.14 2.98
CA HIS A 42 -11.06 -12.36 1.93
C HIS A 42 -11.63 -12.06 0.55
N GLU A 43 -10.89 -11.29 -0.25
CA GLU A 43 -11.15 -11.13 -1.67
C GLU A 43 -9.93 -11.58 -2.48
N LYS A 44 -10.12 -11.91 -3.77
CA LYS A 44 -9.04 -12.30 -4.67
C LYS A 44 -8.06 -11.15 -4.93
N TYR A 45 -6.81 -11.49 -5.22
CA TYR A 45 -5.74 -10.51 -5.42
C TYR A 45 -5.98 -9.55 -6.59
N ASP A 46 -6.79 -9.95 -7.57
CA ASP A 46 -7.10 -9.20 -8.79
C ASP A 46 -8.43 -8.43 -8.74
N ARG A 47 -9.15 -8.43 -7.60
CA ARG A 47 -10.45 -7.76 -7.45
C ARG A 47 -10.44 -6.73 -6.35
N VAL A 48 -11.09 -5.60 -6.54
CA VAL A 48 -11.33 -4.61 -5.47
C VAL A 48 -12.25 -5.19 -4.38
N LEU A 49 -12.09 -4.69 -3.17
CA LEU A 49 -12.97 -5.04 -2.05
C LEU A 49 -14.39 -4.52 -2.32
N ASP A 50 -15.37 -5.39 -2.10
CA ASP A 50 -16.78 -5.10 -2.35
C ASP A 50 -17.43 -4.46 -1.10
N ALA A 51 -17.79 -3.19 -1.19
CA ALA A 51 -18.46 -2.45 -0.13
C ALA A 51 -19.83 -3.06 0.24
N GLY A 52 -20.53 -3.68 -0.72
CA GLY A 52 -21.79 -4.38 -0.46
C GLY A 52 -21.61 -5.59 0.47
N LYS A 53 -20.57 -6.40 0.24
CA LYS A 53 -20.20 -7.51 1.14
C LYS A 53 -19.79 -7.02 2.52
N VAL A 54 -19.04 -5.92 2.62
CA VAL A 54 -18.70 -5.30 3.90
C VAL A 54 -19.96 -4.92 4.65
N ASN A 55 -20.93 -4.27 3.98
CA ASN A 55 -22.22 -3.89 4.57
C ASN A 55 -23.01 -5.11 5.07
N GLU A 56 -23.04 -6.18 4.30
CA GLU A 56 -23.69 -7.44 4.68
C GLU A 56 -23.07 -8.05 5.96
N ILE A 57 -21.76 -8.11 6.01
CA ILE A 57 -21.02 -8.63 7.17
C ILE A 57 -21.31 -7.78 8.42
N LEU A 58 -21.27 -6.45 8.31
CA LEU A 58 -21.51 -5.54 9.42
C LEU A 58 -22.95 -5.63 9.96
N LYS A 59 -23.92 -5.86 9.08
CA LYS A 59 -25.33 -6.08 9.48
C LYS A 59 -25.55 -7.42 10.15
N ASN A 60 -24.84 -8.46 9.73
CA ASN A 60 -24.97 -9.82 10.27
C ASN A 60 -24.18 -10.02 11.57
N ASP A 61 -23.15 -9.21 11.81
CA ASP A 61 -22.34 -9.27 13.03
C ASP A 61 -22.25 -7.89 13.72
N PRO A 62 -23.23 -7.56 14.56
CA PRO A 62 -23.26 -6.27 15.27
C PRO A 62 -22.15 -6.11 16.32
N ALA A 63 -21.43 -7.17 16.67
CA ALA A 63 -20.29 -7.11 17.58
C ALA A 63 -19.06 -6.44 16.95
N ILE A 64 -18.99 -6.38 15.62
CA ILE A 64 -17.91 -5.68 14.92
C ILE A 64 -17.98 -4.18 15.20
N THR A 65 -16.92 -3.62 15.76
CA THR A 65 -16.81 -2.20 16.12
C THR A 65 -15.87 -1.44 15.18
N HIS A 66 -14.87 -2.14 14.63
CA HIS A 66 -13.83 -1.58 13.78
C HIS A 66 -13.73 -2.32 12.45
N VAL A 67 -13.34 -1.60 11.40
CA VAL A 67 -13.07 -2.17 10.08
C VAL A 67 -11.68 -1.69 9.64
N SER A 68 -10.84 -2.61 9.16
CA SER A 68 -9.53 -2.28 8.61
C SER A 68 -9.36 -2.77 7.17
N MET A 69 -8.69 -1.97 6.35
CA MET A 69 -8.32 -2.34 4.98
C MET A 69 -7.01 -1.69 4.53
N VAL A 70 -6.40 -2.25 3.50
CA VAL A 70 -5.25 -1.67 2.80
C VAL A 70 -5.74 -0.85 1.61
N HIS A 71 -5.25 0.39 1.46
CA HIS A 71 -5.59 1.23 0.29
C HIS A 71 -4.90 0.74 -0.99
N SER A 72 -3.58 0.73 -1.01
CA SER A 72 -2.81 0.24 -2.16
C SER A 72 -2.07 -1.04 -1.77
N GLU A 73 -2.57 -2.18 -2.29
CA GLU A 73 -1.98 -3.49 -2.01
C GLU A 73 -0.82 -3.73 -2.99
N THR A 74 0.40 -3.57 -2.50
CA THR A 74 1.61 -3.68 -3.33
C THR A 74 2.00 -5.12 -3.69
N THR A 75 1.29 -6.13 -3.17
CA THR A 75 1.45 -7.52 -3.62
C THR A 75 1.01 -7.67 -5.07
N SER A 76 -0.13 -7.08 -5.44
CA SER A 76 -0.73 -7.15 -6.78
C SER A 76 -0.62 -5.85 -7.58
N GLY A 77 -0.51 -4.71 -6.91
CA GLY A 77 -0.52 -3.37 -7.52
C GLY A 77 -1.90 -2.72 -7.54
N ILE A 78 -2.90 -3.34 -6.92
CA ILE A 78 -4.28 -2.85 -6.94
C ILE A 78 -4.48 -1.66 -5.99
N LEU A 79 -5.34 -0.73 -6.41
CA LEU A 79 -5.84 0.35 -5.57
C LEU A 79 -7.29 0.05 -5.18
N ASN A 80 -7.55 -0.11 -3.88
CA ASN A 80 -8.89 -0.39 -3.36
C ASN A 80 -9.73 0.89 -3.25
N ASP A 81 -11.03 0.75 -3.47
CA ASP A 81 -12.00 1.83 -3.31
C ASP A 81 -12.30 2.05 -1.81
N ILE A 82 -11.50 2.92 -1.18
CA ILE A 82 -11.71 3.27 0.24
C ILE A 82 -12.99 4.05 0.42
N GLU A 83 -13.33 4.96 -0.49
CA GLU A 83 -14.48 5.86 -0.35
C GLU A 83 -15.75 5.07 -0.15
N SER A 84 -16.03 4.10 -1.05
CA SER A 84 -17.22 3.26 -0.97
C SER A 84 -17.27 2.42 0.30
N VAL A 85 -16.13 1.84 0.72
CA VAL A 85 -16.06 1.03 1.94
C VAL A 85 -16.21 1.90 3.19
N ALA A 86 -15.53 3.04 3.27
CA ALA A 86 -15.61 3.95 4.40
C ALA A 86 -17.03 4.48 4.61
N LYS A 87 -17.73 4.83 3.52
CA LYS A 87 -19.13 5.24 3.57
C LYS A 87 -20.00 4.18 4.25
N VAL A 88 -19.90 2.92 3.82
CA VAL A 88 -20.64 1.80 4.40
C VAL A 88 -20.29 1.60 5.86
N VAL A 89 -19.03 1.68 6.23
CA VAL A 89 -18.56 1.56 7.62
C VAL A 89 -19.19 2.65 8.50
N LYS A 90 -19.20 3.89 8.02
CA LYS A 90 -19.80 5.03 8.76
C LYS A 90 -21.31 4.92 8.85
N GLU A 91 -22.00 4.48 7.80
CA GLU A 91 -23.45 4.23 7.82
C GLU A 91 -23.86 3.16 8.85
N ASN A 92 -22.98 2.20 9.14
CA ASN A 92 -23.17 1.21 10.20
C ASN A 92 -22.63 1.68 11.58
N GLY A 93 -22.16 2.91 11.73
CA GLY A 93 -21.66 3.47 12.99
C GLY A 93 -20.37 2.83 13.49
N ARG A 94 -19.49 2.35 12.58
CA ARG A 94 -18.23 1.67 12.91
C ARG A 94 -17.03 2.58 12.68
N THR A 95 -15.92 2.21 13.29
CA THR A 95 -14.62 2.91 13.15
C THR A 95 -13.87 2.39 11.94
N MET A 96 -13.36 3.30 11.08
CA MET A 96 -12.61 2.97 9.87
C MET A 96 -11.12 3.17 10.04
N ILE A 97 -10.34 2.12 9.81
CA ILE A 97 -8.86 2.11 9.87
C ILE A 97 -8.32 1.80 8.47
N VAL A 98 -7.51 2.67 7.90
CA VAL A 98 -6.94 2.50 6.56
C VAL A 98 -5.42 2.42 6.63
N ASP A 99 -4.86 1.34 6.09
CA ASP A 99 -3.44 1.27 5.81
C ASP A 99 -3.14 1.91 4.45
N ALA A 100 -2.60 3.12 4.49
CA ALA A 100 -2.17 3.88 3.34
C ALA A 100 -0.63 3.97 3.25
N MET A 101 0.10 3.02 3.82
CA MET A 101 1.56 3.06 3.94
C MET A 101 2.27 3.25 2.60
N SER A 102 1.74 2.71 1.53
CA SER A 102 2.31 2.81 0.18
C SER A 102 1.70 3.94 -0.65
N SER A 103 0.50 4.40 -0.33
CA SER A 103 -0.26 5.39 -1.13
C SER A 103 -0.27 6.80 -0.54
N PHE A 104 -0.01 6.94 0.76
CA PHE A 104 -0.05 8.24 1.44
C PHE A 104 0.93 9.23 0.83
N GLY A 105 0.45 10.41 0.46
CA GLY A 105 1.25 11.45 -0.19
C GLY A 105 1.53 11.22 -1.68
N GLY A 106 1.12 10.08 -2.23
CA GLY A 106 1.22 9.76 -3.66
C GLY A 106 -0.14 9.56 -4.35
N VAL A 107 -1.17 9.33 -3.55
CA VAL A 107 -2.58 9.30 -3.98
C VAL A 107 -3.36 10.22 -3.07
N ASP A 108 -4.31 10.95 -3.61
CA ASP A 108 -5.17 11.82 -2.80
C ASP A 108 -6.12 10.97 -1.94
N ILE A 109 -6.17 11.30 -0.64
CA ILE A 109 -7.01 10.60 0.34
C ILE A 109 -7.66 11.69 1.22
N PRO A 110 -8.86 12.14 0.87
CA PRO A 110 -9.58 13.16 1.65
C PRO A 110 -10.14 12.53 2.95
N VAL A 111 -9.26 12.29 3.92
CA VAL A 111 -9.51 11.55 5.17
C VAL A 111 -10.77 12.01 5.88
N GLY A 112 -10.97 13.33 6.00
CA GLY A 112 -12.14 13.89 6.67
C GLY A 112 -13.44 13.72 5.89
N GLU A 113 -13.40 13.84 4.56
CA GLU A 113 -14.58 13.71 3.69
C GLU A 113 -15.07 12.27 3.62
N TRP A 114 -14.15 11.31 3.56
CA TRP A 114 -14.46 9.88 3.54
C TRP A 114 -14.76 9.31 4.93
N GLY A 115 -14.57 10.10 6.00
CA GLY A 115 -14.84 9.66 7.37
C GLY A 115 -13.89 8.57 7.87
N ILE A 116 -12.64 8.60 7.44
CA ILE A 116 -11.58 7.70 7.93
C ILE A 116 -11.18 8.17 9.33
N ASP A 117 -11.29 7.29 10.35
CA ASP A 117 -10.95 7.63 11.73
C ASP A 117 -9.45 7.49 11.98
N PHE A 118 -8.82 6.47 11.41
CA PHE A 118 -7.38 6.22 11.54
C PHE A 118 -6.76 5.92 10.18
N ILE A 119 -5.71 6.65 9.84
CA ILE A 119 -4.90 6.41 8.66
C ILE A 119 -3.48 6.01 9.08
N ILE A 120 -2.99 4.92 8.52
CA ILE A 120 -1.67 4.38 8.80
C ILE A 120 -0.74 4.79 7.66
N SER A 121 0.29 5.54 7.99
CA SER A 121 1.42 5.81 7.12
C SER A 121 2.72 5.62 7.90
N SER A 122 3.85 5.53 7.23
CA SER A 122 5.12 5.23 7.90
C SER A 122 6.24 6.12 7.41
N ALA A 123 6.92 6.72 8.36
CA ALA A 123 8.25 7.30 8.17
C ALA A 123 9.38 6.29 8.44
N ASN A 124 9.10 5.01 8.40
CA ASN A 124 9.91 3.81 8.62
C ASN A 124 9.65 3.05 9.94
N LYS A 125 9.77 1.71 9.83
CA LYS A 125 9.33 0.69 10.80
C LYS A 125 10.00 0.82 12.17
N ALA A 126 9.23 1.06 13.23
CA ALA A 126 9.69 0.88 14.60
C ALA A 126 8.89 -0.22 15.31
N ARG A 127 9.59 -1.21 15.86
CA ARG A 127 9.08 -2.22 16.80
C ARG A 127 9.61 -1.90 18.18
N SER A 128 8.77 -1.46 19.14
CA SER A 128 9.14 -1.48 20.55
C SER A 128 7.97 -1.08 21.48
N LEU A 129 8.19 -1.17 22.78
CA LEU A 129 7.36 -0.64 23.87
C LEU A 129 6.92 0.83 23.64
N SER A 130 7.55 1.52 22.72
CA SER A 130 7.27 2.91 22.31
C SER A 130 6.09 3.05 21.34
N LEU A 131 5.33 2.00 21.06
CA LEU A 131 4.22 2.01 20.09
C LEU A 131 2.86 2.32 20.72
N ASP A 132 2.78 2.57 22.02
CA ASP A 132 1.56 3.02 22.66
C ASP A 132 1.25 4.48 22.25
N LEU A 133 0.32 4.63 21.33
CA LEU A 133 -0.07 5.93 20.76
C LEU A 133 -0.86 6.77 21.78
N TYR A 134 -1.63 6.14 22.67
CA TYR A 134 -2.39 6.85 23.67
C TYR A 134 -1.46 7.51 24.70
N ASP A 135 -0.51 6.77 25.24
CA ASP A 135 0.48 7.28 26.20
C ASP A 135 1.40 8.34 25.57
N GLN A 136 1.75 8.19 24.26
CA GLN A 136 2.44 9.22 23.51
C GLN A 136 1.60 10.50 23.39
N TRP A 137 0.32 10.38 23.03
CA TRP A 137 -0.60 11.51 22.91
C TRP A 137 -0.82 12.21 24.26
N GLU A 138 -1.05 11.45 25.34
CA GLU A 138 -1.24 12.00 26.69
C GLU A 138 -0.02 12.80 27.14
N THR A 139 1.18 12.28 26.92
CA THR A 139 2.43 12.97 27.26
C THR A 139 2.60 14.27 26.47
N MET A 140 2.38 14.23 25.16
CA MET A 140 2.48 15.42 24.30
C MET A 140 1.40 16.46 24.64
N ASN A 141 0.20 16.03 24.96
CA ASN A 141 -0.90 16.93 25.31
C ASN A 141 -0.69 17.62 26.67
N LYS A 142 0.04 16.96 27.57
CA LYS A 142 0.34 17.49 28.91
C LYS A 142 1.40 18.58 28.90
N ASP A 143 2.50 18.39 28.19
CA ASP A 143 3.67 19.29 28.28
C ASP A 143 4.41 19.52 26.94
N GLY A 144 3.86 19.01 25.83
CA GLY A 144 4.43 19.16 24.49
C GLY A 144 5.66 18.31 24.21
N LYS A 145 6.01 17.38 25.11
CA LYS A 145 7.21 16.56 24.98
C LYS A 145 6.92 15.18 24.41
N TRP A 146 7.94 14.60 23.84
CA TRP A 146 7.93 13.19 23.47
C TRP A 146 8.05 12.33 24.72
N ARG A 147 7.31 11.22 24.77
CA ARG A 147 7.35 10.24 25.87
C ARG A 147 8.75 9.66 26.11
N PHE A 148 9.50 9.49 25.03
CA PHE A 148 10.89 9.03 25.02
C PHE A 148 11.79 10.06 24.33
N THR A 149 13.05 9.69 24.09
CA THR A 149 13.99 10.53 23.33
C THR A 149 13.39 10.92 21.98
N SER A 150 13.31 12.22 21.73
CA SER A 150 12.75 12.78 20.48
C SER A 150 13.47 12.20 19.26
N PRO A 151 12.74 11.65 18.26
CA PRO A 151 13.32 11.16 17.01
C PRO A 151 13.68 12.32 16.08
N THR A 152 14.53 13.24 16.54
CA THR A 152 14.81 14.54 15.90
C THR A 152 15.23 14.40 14.43
N HIS A 153 16.08 13.42 14.11
CA HIS A 153 16.54 13.19 12.73
C HIS A 153 15.38 12.76 11.81
N VAL A 154 14.47 11.90 12.31
CA VAL A 154 13.30 11.46 11.54
C VAL A 154 12.33 12.61 11.32
N VAL A 155 12.11 13.45 12.34
CA VAL A 155 11.24 14.65 12.24
C VAL A 155 11.81 15.65 11.24
N LEU A 156 13.12 15.90 11.28
CA LEU A 156 13.78 16.81 10.32
C LEU A 156 13.75 16.25 8.89
N ALA A 157 14.00 14.95 8.72
CA ALA A 157 13.90 14.30 7.42
C ALA A 157 12.47 14.37 6.86
N PHE A 158 11.47 14.15 7.71
CA PHE A 158 10.07 14.26 7.32
C PHE A 158 9.69 15.71 6.95
N TYR A 159 10.16 16.68 7.73
CA TYR A 159 9.95 18.10 7.39
C TYR A 159 10.58 18.46 6.05
N GLN A 160 11.78 17.94 5.75
CA GLN A 160 12.42 18.15 4.45
C GLN A 160 11.60 17.50 3.32
N ALA A 161 11.10 16.28 3.51
CA ALA A 161 10.24 15.60 2.54
C ALA A 161 8.93 16.36 2.25
N LEU A 162 8.35 17.01 3.27
CA LEU A 162 7.18 17.87 3.09
C LEU A 162 7.49 19.11 2.26
N LYS A 163 8.67 19.73 2.45
CA LYS A 163 9.13 20.87 1.62
C LYS A 163 9.35 20.46 0.17
N GLU A 164 9.92 19.31 -0.07
CA GLU A 164 10.12 18.76 -1.43
C GLU A 164 8.77 18.50 -2.10
N MET A 165 7.81 17.93 -1.38
CA MET A 165 6.45 17.74 -1.87
C MET A 165 5.76 19.07 -2.19
N GLU A 166 5.94 20.11 -1.35
CA GLU A 166 5.40 21.44 -1.60
C GLU A 166 6.03 22.08 -2.85
N ALA A 167 7.36 21.95 -3.01
CA ALA A 167 8.08 22.43 -4.19
C ALA A 167 7.63 21.72 -5.49
N GLU A 168 7.23 20.45 -5.40
CA GLU A 168 6.62 19.67 -6.48
C GLU A 168 5.17 20.08 -6.77
N ARG A 169 4.59 21.04 -6.07
CA ARG A 169 3.18 21.49 -6.09
C ARG A 169 2.20 20.53 -5.41
N GLY A 170 2.66 19.80 -4.40
CA GLY A 170 1.85 18.98 -3.53
C GLY A 170 1.46 17.61 -4.08
N ILE A 171 0.54 16.97 -3.38
CA ILE A 171 0.05 15.63 -3.70
C ILE A 171 -0.52 15.52 -5.12
N PRO A 172 -1.33 16.48 -5.63
CA PRO A 172 -1.89 16.35 -6.97
C PRO A 172 -0.85 16.25 -8.08
N ALA A 173 0.23 17.06 -8.02
CA ALA A 173 1.29 17.02 -9.03
C ALA A 173 2.11 15.73 -8.92
N ARG A 174 2.41 15.29 -7.70
CA ARG A 174 3.08 14.00 -7.46
C ARG A 174 2.24 12.81 -7.94
N HIS A 175 0.96 12.81 -7.65
CA HIS A 175 0.02 11.79 -8.13
C HIS A 175 -0.01 11.75 -9.66
N GLN A 176 -0.12 12.92 -10.31
CA GLN A 176 -0.10 13.01 -11.76
C GLN A 176 1.17 12.39 -12.37
N ARG A 177 2.34 12.70 -11.81
CA ARG A 177 3.62 12.11 -12.23
C ARG A 177 3.62 10.57 -12.08
N TYR A 178 3.10 10.05 -10.98
CA TYR A 178 3.00 8.60 -10.77
C TYR A 178 2.05 7.94 -11.78
N VAL A 179 0.91 8.55 -12.07
CA VAL A 179 -0.05 8.05 -13.07
C VAL A 179 0.56 8.04 -14.47
N GLU A 180 1.26 9.12 -14.86
CA GLU A 180 1.92 9.21 -16.17
C GLU A 180 3.04 8.19 -16.31
N ASN A 181 3.90 8.04 -15.29
CA ASN A 181 4.95 7.04 -15.25
C ASN A 181 4.40 5.61 -15.32
N ASN A 182 3.34 5.34 -14.56
CA ASN A 182 2.68 4.02 -14.55
C ASN A 182 2.09 3.68 -15.92
N ARG A 183 1.37 4.62 -16.53
CA ARG A 183 0.79 4.44 -17.86
C ARG A 183 1.87 4.17 -18.91
N LEU A 184 2.95 4.95 -18.90
CA LEU A 184 4.09 4.75 -19.81
C LEU A 184 4.73 3.38 -19.59
N LEU A 185 4.95 2.99 -18.33
CA LEU A 185 5.51 1.68 -18.01
C LEU A 185 4.65 0.54 -18.56
N ILE A 186 3.34 0.58 -18.36
CA ILE A 186 2.43 -0.44 -18.86
C ILE A 186 2.44 -0.49 -20.39
N GLU A 187 2.43 0.68 -21.06
CA GLU A 187 2.54 0.78 -22.51
C GLU A 187 3.81 0.09 -23.02
N LYS A 188 4.97 0.43 -22.43
CA LYS A 188 6.26 -0.15 -22.84
C LYS A 188 6.34 -1.65 -22.57
N MET A 189 5.80 -2.14 -21.48
CA MET A 189 5.75 -3.58 -21.21
C MET A 189 4.82 -4.31 -22.20
N LYS A 190 3.68 -3.73 -22.57
CA LYS A 190 2.79 -4.29 -23.60
C LYS A 190 3.47 -4.38 -24.97
N GLU A 191 4.30 -3.39 -25.36
CA GLU A 191 5.11 -3.46 -26.59
C GLU A 191 6.06 -4.66 -26.60
N LEU A 192 6.51 -5.13 -25.42
CA LEU A 192 7.37 -6.29 -25.25
C LEU A 192 6.59 -7.62 -25.09
N GLY A 193 5.26 -7.59 -25.18
CA GLY A 193 4.40 -8.75 -24.93
C GLY A 193 4.23 -9.11 -23.45
N ILE A 194 4.61 -8.22 -22.56
CA ILE A 194 4.47 -8.40 -21.11
C ILE A 194 3.20 -7.71 -20.63
N ARG A 195 2.28 -8.48 -20.05
CA ARG A 195 0.98 -7.96 -19.61
C ARG A 195 0.95 -7.70 -18.10
N PRO A 196 0.23 -6.66 -17.65
CA PRO A 196 -0.01 -6.44 -16.23
C PRO A 196 -0.92 -7.53 -15.65
N TYR A 197 -0.78 -7.79 -14.35
CA TYR A 197 -1.60 -8.75 -13.60
C TYR A 197 -2.99 -8.18 -13.28
N ILE A 198 -3.06 -6.87 -13.00
CA ILE A 198 -4.29 -6.16 -12.66
C ILE A 198 -4.84 -5.45 -13.90
N ASP A 199 -6.17 -5.47 -14.04
CA ASP A 199 -6.88 -4.70 -15.07
C ASP A 199 -6.66 -3.19 -14.85
N GLU A 200 -6.56 -2.44 -15.96
CA GLU A 200 -6.19 -1.01 -15.93
C GLU A 200 -7.11 -0.15 -15.04
N GLU A 201 -8.40 -0.48 -14.96
CA GLU A 201 -9.38 0.25 -14.14
C GLU A 201 -9.11 0.15 -12.63
N HIS A 202 -8.40 -0.91 -12.19
CA HIS A 202 -8.08 -1.17 -10.79
C HIS A 202 -6.60 -1.00 -10.47
N GLN A 203 -5.79 -0.68 -11.49
CA GLN A 203 -4.35 -0.55 -11.35
C GLN A 203 -3.98 0.71 -10.56
N GLY A 204 -3.30 0.52 -9.43
CA GLY A 204 -2.73 1.63 -8.66
C GLY A 204 -1.50 2.24 -9.34
N PRO A 205 -1.24 3.55 -9.15
CA PRO A 205 -0.17 4.25 -9.87
C PRO A 205 1.23 4.07 -9.27
N ILE A 206 1.40 3.25 -8.23
CA ILE A 206 2.63 3.20 -7.40
C ILE A 206 3.55 2.05 -7.79
N ILE A 207 2.98 0.90 -8.08
CA ILE A 207 3.69 -0.33 -8.42
C ILE A 207 2.81 -1.17 -9.35
N THR A 208 3.42 -1.80 -10.34
CA THR A 208 2.72 -2.71 -11.25
C THR A 208 3.32 -4.11 -11.14
N THR A 209 2.45 -5.09 -11.01
CA THR A 209 2.78 -6.50 -11.12
C THR A 209 2.55 -6.95 -12.55
N PHE A 210 3.55 -7.59 -13.13
CA PHE A 210 3.55 -8.12 -14.50
C PHE A 210 3.69 -9.62 -14.48
N PHE A 211 3.01 -10.32 -15.39
CA PHE A 211 3.30 -11.72 -15.66
C PHE A 211 4.70 -11.89 -16.27
N TYR A 212 5.30 -13.04 -16.06
CA TYR A 212 6.51 -13.39 -16.80
C TYR A 212 6.21 -13.41 -18.31
N PRO A 213 7.21 -13.05 -19.15
CA PRO A 213 7.10 -13.24 -20.60
C PRO A 213 6.84 -14.70 -20.94
N GLU A 214 6.05 -14.95 -22.01
CA GLU A 214 5.82 -16.30 -22.55
C GLU A 214 7.07 -16.80 -23.29
N ASN A 215 8.16 -16.99 -22.56
CA ASN A 215 9.43 -17.52 -23.05
C ASN A 215 9.92 -18.61 -22.13
N ALA A 216 10.09 -19.82 -22.62
CA ALA A 216 10.52 -20.98 -21.83
C ALA A 216 11.91 -20.84 -21.20
N SER A 217 12.76 -19.95 -21.72
CA SER A 217 14.10 -19.66 -21.20
C SER A 217 14.16 -18.44 -20.26
N PHE A 218 13.01 -17.79 -19.97
CA PHE A 218 13.00 -16.60 -19.12
C PHE A 218 13.38 -16.92 -17.66
N SER A 219 14.34 -16.18 -17.16
CA SER A 219 14.75 -16.21 -15.75
C SER A 219 14.64 -14.81 -15.16
N PHE A 220 13.76 -14.63 -14.16
CA PHE A 220 13.68 -13.37 -13.43
C PHE A 220 14.99 -13.04 -12.71
N ALA A 221 15.68 -14.03 -12.16
CA ALA A 221 16.94 -13.81 -11.44
C ALA A 221 18.01 -13.20 -12.37
N ASP A 222 18.10 -13.70 -13.60
CA ASP A 222 19.06 -13.19 -14.59
C ASP A 222 18.66 -11.80 -15.07
N MET A 223 17.39 -11.56 -15.35
CA MET A 223 16.87 -10.22 -15.70
C MET A 223 17.11 -9.23 -14.56
N TYR A 224 16.85 -9.61 -13.32
CA TYR A 224 17.11 -8.76 -12.16
C TYR A 224 18.59 -8.39 -12.05
N GLN A 225 19.49 -9.36 -12.19
CA GLN A 225 20.94 -9.12 -12.12
C GLN A 225 21.39 -8.19 -13.26
N TYR A 226 20.90 -8.42 -14.48
CA TYR A 226 21.19 -7.59 -15.64
C TYR A 226 20.81 -6.11 -15.44
N ILE A 227 19.60 -5.89 -14.90
CA ILE A 227 19.06 -4.55 -14.62
C ILE A 227 19.83 -3.91 -13.45
N LYS A 228 20.12 -4.68 -12.39
CA LYS A 228 20.83 -4.21 -11.20
C LYS A 228 22.24 -3.71 -11.52
N GLU A 229 22.97 -4.42 -12.35
CA GLU A 229 24.31 -4.01 -12.80
C GLU A 229 24.31 -2.69 -13.59
N ARG A 230 23.12 -2.28 -14.08
CA ARG A 230 22.91 -1.02 -14.83
C ARG A 230 22.25 0.08 -13.99
N GLY A 231 22.24 -0.09 -12.64
CA GLY A 231 21.85 0.93 -11.68
C GLY A 231 20.37 0.96 -11.33
N TYR A 232 19.57 -0.03 -11.73
CA TYR A 232 18.16 -0.12 -11.40
C TYR A 232 17.85 -1.37 -10.58
N ALA A 233 16.79 -1.32 -9.78
CA ALA A 233 16.30 -2.45 -9.02
C ALA A 233 14.80 -2.65 -9.26
N ILE A 234 14.41 -3.87 -9.53
CA ILE A 234 13.02 -4.29 -9.63
C ILE A 234 12.73 -5.36 -8.57
N TYR A 235 11.48 -5.82 -8.46
CA TYR A 235 11.09 -6.73 -7.39
C TYR A 235 10.56 -8.05 -7.94
N SER A 236 10.87 -9.15 -7.24
CA SER A 236 10.19 -10.42 -7.47
C SER A 236 8.69 -10.29 -7.22
N GLY A 237 7.90 -11.11 -7.87
CA GLY A 237 6.47 -11.22 -7.60
C GLY A 237 6.18 -11.71 -6.19
N LYS A 238 4.99 -11.40 -5.69
CA LYS A 238 4.46 -11.89 -4.41
C LYS A 238 3.09 -12.55 -4.55
N VAL A 239 2.55 -12.56 -5.77
CA VAL A 239 1.33 -13.30 -6.09
C VAL A 239 1.66 -14.78 -6.07
N THR A 240 0.90 -15.59 -5.34
CA THR A 240 1.15 -17.03 -5.18
C THR A 240 0.55 -17.87 -6.30
N GLU A 241 -0.34 -17.29 -7.09
CA GLU A 241 -1.11 -17.99 -8.13
C GLU A 241 -0.48 -17.90 -9.52
N ALA A 242 0.57 -17.09 -9.70
CA ALA A 242 1.19 -16.86 -11.00
C ALA A 242 2.67 -16.42 -10.87
N ASP A 243 3.45 -16.78 -11.87
CA ASP A 243 4.81 -16.30 -12.02
C ASP A 243 4.81 -14.84 -12.46
N THR A 244 5.27 -13.96 -11.57
CA THR A 244 5.19 -12.52 -11.75
C THR A 244 6.43 -11.80 -11.24
N PHE A 245 6.61 -10.57 -11.71
CA PHE A 245 7.56 -9.62 -11.15
C PHE A 245 6.91 -8.23 -11.00
N ARG A 246 7.56 -7.34 -10.28
CA ARG A 246 6.99 -6.02 -9.98
C ARG A 246 7.98 -4.91 -10.30
N ILE A 247 7.44 -3.81 -10.86
CA ILE A 247 8.17 -2.57 -11.07
C ILE A 247 7.44 -1.46 -10.32
N GLY A 248 8.15 -0.80 -9.40
CA GLY A 248 7.65 0.36 -8.66
C GLY A 248 8.09 1.65 -9.34
N ASN A 249 7.21 2.63 -9.33
CA ASN A 249 7.47 3.98 -9.84
C ASN A 249 7.22 5.06 -8.78
N ILE A 250 7.26 4.68 -7.51
CA ILE A 250 7.19 5.56 -6.36
C ILE A 250 8.54 6.25 -6.10
N GLY A 251 8.50 7.46 -5.54
CA GLY A 251 9.70 8.22 -5.20
C GLY A 251 10.14 9.18 -6.31
N GLU A 252 11.41 9.51 -6.35
CA GLU A 252 12.00 10.39 -7.38
C GLU A 252 12.33 9.62 -8.66
N ILE A 253 11.29 9.10 -9.30
CA ILE A 253 11.35 8.40 -10.58
C ILE A 253 10.61 9.24 -11.62
N TYR A 254 11.26 9.44 -12.75
CA TYR A 254 10.78 10.25 -13.84
C TYR A 254 10.62 9.44 -15.13
N LYS A 255 10.07 10.07 -16.15
CA LYS A 255 9.81 9.44 -17.47
C LYS A 255 11.06 8.79 -18.05
N GLU A 256 12.21 9.42 -17.89
CA GLU A 256 13.51 8.95 -18.39
C GLU A 256 13.92 7.63 -17.75
N ASP A 257 13.65 7.45 -16.45
CA ASP A 257 13.92 6.20 -15.73
C ASP A 257 13.04 5.08 -16.23
N ILE A 258 11.74 5.37 -16.46
CA ILE A 258 10.80 4.40 -17.00
C ILE A 258 11.21 3.92 -18.38
N LEU A 259 11.60 4.85 -19.27
CA LEU A 259 12.10 4.53 -20.60
C LEU A 259 13.37 3.68 -20.52
N LYS A 260 14.29 4.04 -19.63
CA LYS A 260 15.57 3.32 -19.48
C LYS A 260 15.37 1.91 -18.96
N VAL A 261 14.57 1.71 -17.93
CA VAL A 261 14.26 0.37 -17.42
C VAL A 261 13.56 -0.49 -18.49
N SER A 262 12.65 0.10 -19.25
CA SER A 262 11.95 -0.60 -20.32
C SER A 262 12.91 -1.02 -21.45
N GLU A 263 13.86 -0.17 -21.80
CA GLU A 263 14.93 -0.48 -22.77
C GLU A 263 15.82 -1.63 -22.28
N LEU A 264 16.22 -1.61 -21.00
CA LEU A 264 17.05 -2.68 -20.42
C LEU A 264 16.32 -4.04 -20.40
N ILE A 265 15.03 -4.02 -20.11
CA ILE A 265 14.20 -5.25 -20.17
C ILE A 265 14.14 -5.76 -21.63
N LYS A 266 13.94 -4.87 -22.60
CA LYS A 266 13.94 -5.22 -24.03
C LYS A 266 15.28 -5.84 -24.46
N GLU A 267 16.39 -5.19 -24.15
CA GLU A 267 17.75 -5.68 -24.46
C GLU A 267 17.98 -7.06 -23.85
N PHE A 268 17.59 -7.27 -22.60
CA PHE A 268 17.71 -8.57 -21.94
C PHE A 268 16.91 -9.66 -22.66
N LEU A 269 15.65 -9.38 -23.03
CA LEU A 269 14.80 -10.32 -23.72
C LEU A 269 15.30 -10.67 -25.14
N GLU A 270 15.91 -9.71 -25.84
CA GLU A 270 16.50 -9.92 -27.16
C GLU A 270 17.75 -10.78 -27.12
N GLN A 271 18.57 -10.66 -26.05
CA GLN A 271 19.78 -11.47 -25.84
C GLN A 271 19.48 -12.90 -25.39
N ASN A 272 18.29 -13.18 -24.87
CA ASN A 272 17.89 -14.48 -24.29
C ASN A 272 16.69 -15.12 -25.03
N ARG A 273 16.54 -14.76 -26.31
CA ARG A 273 15.53 -15.37 -27.21
C ARG A 273 15.92 -16.77 -27.65
#